data_aa7efb814a45bd07889bac87c8c1c916
#
_entry.id   aa7efb814a45bd07889bac87c8c1c916
#
_cell.length_a   1.000
_cell.length_b   1.000
_cell.length_c   1.000
_cell.angle_alpha   90.00
_cell.angle_beta   90.00
_cell.angle_gamma   90.00
#
_symmetry.space_group_name_H-M   'P 1'
#
loop_
_entity.id
_entity.type
_entity.pdbx_description
1 polymer ?
#
loop_
_entity_poly.entity_id
_entity_poly.type
_entity_poly.pdbx_seq_one_letter_code
_entity_poly.pdbx_strand_id
1 'polypeptide(L)'
;MSNCFILLAAGKGKRFKSNSPKQFINYLNKPLFMHSVNKAIKSKLFKAIIIVSNVPIKNIRNKSIKVIRGGRERHNSSQKALKFIKKMNFKNVFIHDAARPNFSIKLLKRLNSNLKKNRAVVPFLKTENSTKYKINNKIQNLDRNNLLLTQTPQCFDFKTLYNLSKLNKKNVNDEASITI
;
A
#
# COMPACT_ATOMS: atom_id res chain seq x y z
N MET A 1 -6.38 -17.26 -9.33
CA MET A 1 -6.54 -15.79 -9.59
C MET A 1 -5.16 -15.17 -9.74
N SER A 2 -4.96 -14.23 -10.68
CA SER A 2 -3.67 -13.56 -10.85
C SER A 2 -3.62 -12.28 -10.01
N ASN A 3 -2.83 -12.29 -8.93
CA ASN A 3 -2.65 -11.16 -8.05
C ASN A 3 -1.29 -10.49 -8.28
N CYS A 4 -1.24 -9.17 -8.14
CA CYS A 4 -0.02 -8.37 -8.09
C CYS A 4 0.10 -7.68 -6.73
N PHE A 5 1.31 -7.65 -6.16
CA PHE A 5 1.62 -6.89 -4.95
C PHE A 5 2.42 -5.64 -5.33
N ILE A 6 1.90 -4.47 -5.01
CA ILE A 6 2.57 -3.18 -5.22
C ILE A 6 3.06 -2.67 -3.88
N LEU A 7 4.37 -2.47 -3.76
CA LEU A 7 5.03 -1.94 -2.58
C LEU A 7 5.47 -0.50 -2.83
N LEU A 8 4.83 0.46 -2.17
CA LEU A 8 5.13 1.88 -2.31
C LEU A 8 6.30 2.27 -1.41
N ALA A 9 7.49 2.40 -1.99
CA ALA A 9 8.74 2.72 -1.32
C ALA A 9 9.38 4.03 -1.80
N ALA A 10 8.68 4.86 -2.58
CA ALA A 10 9.20 6.10 -3.15
C ALA A 10 9.13 7.31 -2.23
N GLY A 11 8.49 7.20 -1.06
CA GLY A 11 8.34 8.28 -0.09
C GLY A 11 9.66 8.74 0.51
N LYS A 12 9.85 10.06 0.63
CA LYS A 12 11.08 10.67 1.20
C LYS A 12 11.15 10.60 2.73
N GLY A 13 10.09 10.18 3.43
CA GLY A 13 10.07 10.05 4.89
C GLY A 13 10.27 11.37 5.65
N LYS A 14 9.80 12.51 5.13
CA LYS A 14 10.03 13.87 5.69
C LYS A 14 9.80 14.00 7.20
N ARG A 15 8.88 13.21 7.76
CA ARG A 15 8.57 13.20 9.20
C ARG A 15 9.59 12.47 10.06
N PHE A 16 10.49 11.72 9.46
CA PHE A 16 11.41 10.82 10.18
C PHE A 16 12.81 11.40 10.35
N LYS A 17 13.05 12.66 10.12
CA LYS A 17 14.31 13.42 10.38
C LYS A 17 15.63 12.59 10.25
N SER A 18 15.73 11.67 9.28
CA SER A 18 16.87 10.81 9.03
C SER A 18 17.43 11.06 7.63
N ASN A 19 18.73 10.87 7.45
CA ASN A 19 19.43 10.98 6.17
C ASN A 19 18.98 9.94 5.14
N SER A 20 18.35 8.84 5.60
CA SER A 20 17.81 7.79 4.73
C SER A 20 16.29 7.64 4.90
N PRO A 21 15.53 7.43 3.83
CA PRO A 21 14.10 7.19 3.95
C PRO A 21 13.84 5.94 4.80
N LYS A 22 12.87 6.04 5.73
CA LYS A 22 12.56 5.02 6.75
C LYS A 22 12.50 3.58 6.21
N GLN A 23 11.93 3.39 5.03
CA GLN A 23 11.76 2.06 4.42
C GLN A 23 13.08 1.37 4.04
N PHE A 24 14.19 2.12 3.94
CA PHE A 24 15.53 1.58 3.61
C PHE A 24 16.42 1.37 4.83
N ILE A 25 15.97 1.78 6.03
CA ILE A 25 16.71 1.53 7.26
C ILE A 25 16.74 0.03 7.55
N ASN A 26 17.89 -0.47 7.98
CA ASN A 26 18.03 -1.86 8.38
C ASN A 26 17.27 -2.15 9.67
N TYR A 27 16.48 -3.22 9.63
CA TYR A 27 15.80 -3.81 10.77
C TYR A 27 15.92 -5.33 10.67
N LEU A 28 16.39 -5.97 11.73
CA LEU A 28 16.66 -7.42 11.74
C LEU A 28 17.45 -7.87 10.50
N ASN A 29 18.63 -7.25 10.30
CA ASN A 29 19.65 -7.55 9.28
C ASN A 29 19.19 -7.37 7.81
N LYS A 30 18.12 -6.64 7.54
CA LYS A 30 17.68 -6.31 6.18
C LYS A 30 16.89 -5.00 6.13
N PRO A 31 16.85 -4.30 4.98
CA PRO A 31 16.05 -3.10 4.82
C PRO A 31 14.57 -3.36 5.17
N LEU A 32 13.94 -2.40 5.83
CA LEU A 32 12.57 -2.52 6.35
C LEU A 32 11.56 -2.96 5.28
N PHE A 33 11.67 -2.44 4.04
CA PHE A 33 10.78 -2.81 2.94
C PHE A 33 10.89 -4.28 2.54
N MET A 34 12.07 -4.92 2.73
CA MET A 34 12.29 -6.32 2.39
C MET A 34 11.48 -7.28 3.27
N HIS A 35 11.10 -6.87 4.49
CA HIS A 35 10.21 -7.68 5.33
C HIS A 35 8.83 -7.85 4.67
N SER A 36 8.30 -6.78 4.05
CA SER A 36 7.04 -6.84 3.30
C SER A 36 7.17 -7.69 2.04
N VAL A 37 8.27 -7.52 1.28
CA VAL A 37 8.57 -8.35 0.10
C VAL A 37 8.63 -9.83 0.46
N ASN A 38 9.37 -10.18 1.52
CA ASN A 38 9.51 -11.57 1.95
C ASN A 38 8.18 -12.20 2.38
N LYS A 39 7.30 -11.44 3.07
CA LYS A 39 5.95 -11.90 3.43
C LYS A 39 5.08 -12.11 2.18
N ALA A 40 5.16 -11.20 1.22
CA ALA A 40 4.45 -11.36 -0.05
C ALA A 40 4.91 -12.62 -0.80
N ILE A 41 6.21 -12.87 -0.90
CA ILE A 41 6.77 -14.10 -1.51
C ILE A 41 6.30 -15.35 -0.75
N LYS A 42 6.49 -15.37 0.58
CA LYS A 42 6.12 -16.52 1.44
C LYS A 42 4.62 -16.83 1.39
N SER A 43 3.78 -15.84 1.11
CA SER A 43 2.32 -16.06 1.00
C SER A 43 1.92 -16.91 -0.21
N LYS A 44 2.77 -16.97 -1.25
CA LYS A 44 2.52 -17.64 -2.56
C LYS A 44 1.25 -17.14 -3.28
N LEU A 45 0.76 -15.94 -2.93
CA LEU A 45 -0.47 -15.36 -3.50
C LEU A 45 -0.22 -14.53 -4.77
N PHE A 46 1.01 -14.08 -5.00
CA PHE A 46 1.33 -13.08 -6.00
C PHE A 46 2.17 -13.64 -7.15
N LYS A 47 1.74 -13.39 -8.39
CA LYS A 47 2.52 -13.69 -9.60
C LYS A 47 3.62 -12.67 -9.86
N ALA A 48 3.43 -11.43 -9.39
CA ALA A 48 4.44 -10.37 -9.46
C ALA A 48 4.39 -9.47 -8.23
N ILE A 49 5.55 -8.91 -7.90
CA ILE A 49 5.75 -7.88 -6.87
C ILE A 49 6.39 -6.68 -7.56
N ILE A 50 5.71 -5.52 -7.50
CA ILE A 50 6.21 -4.28 -8.07
C ILE A 50 6.66 -3.37 -6.93
N ILE A 51 7.94 -3.09 -6.85
CA ILE A 51 8.49 -2.14 -5.89
C ILE A 51 8.59 -0.78 -6.57
N VAL A 52 7.90 0.20 -6.02
CA VAL A 52 7.92 1.58 -6.52
C VAL A 52 8.91 2.37 -5.68
N SER A 53 10.07 2.73 -6.24
CA SER A 53 11.14 3.38 -5.51
C SER A 53 11.80 4.49 -6.31
N ASN A 54 12.23 5.56 -5.62
CA ASN A 54 13.09 6.62 -6.18
C ASN A 54 14.56 6.42 -5.79
N VAL A 55 14.84 5.45 -4.94
CA VAL A 55 16.18 5.01 -4.57
C VAL A 55 16.49 3.72 -5.33
N PRO A 56 17.67 3.57 -5.95
CA PRO A 56 18.06 2.34 -6.61
C PRO A 56 18.05 1.15 -5.64
N ILE A 57 17.44 0.05 -6.07
CA ILE A 57 17.42 -1.20 -5.30
C ILE A 57 18.26 -2.22 -6.07
N LYS A 58 19.41 -2.58 -5.49
CA LYS A 58 20.34 -3.55 -6.07
C LYS A 58 20.08 -4.96 -5.53
N ASN A 59 20.66 -5.97 -6.19
CA ASN A 59 20.69 -7.37 -5.73
C ASN A 59 19.35 -8.08 -5.56
N ILE A 60 18.31 -7.68 -6.31
CA ILE A 60 17.07 -8.44 -6.38
C ILE A 60 17.21 -9.53 -7.45
N ARG A 61 17.42 -10.79 -7.03
CA ARG A 61 17.57 -11.93 -7.94
C ARG A 61 16.25 -12.58 -8.36
N ASN A 62 15.14 -12.28 -7.68
CA ASN A 62 13.85 -12.91 -7.93
C ASN A 62 13.17 -12.33 -9.17
N LYS A 63 12.98 -13.15 -10.21
CA LYS A 63 12.39 -12.76 -11.51
C LYS A 63 10.94 -12.23 -11.40
N SER A 64 10.20 -12.60 -10.33
CA SER A 64 8.84 -12.07 -10.11
C SER A 64 8.81 -10.66 -9.55
N ILE A 65 9.96 -10.09 -9.16
CA ILE A 65 10.06 -8.74 -8.61
C ILE A 65 10.52 -7.79 -9.71
N LYS A 66 9.80 -6.67 -9.84
CA LYS A 66 10.18 -5.57 -10.73
C LYS A 66 10.25 -4.29 -9.92
N VAL A 67 11.27 -3.46 -10.19
CA VAL A 67 11.43 -2.14 -9.58
C VAL A 67 11.11 -1.08 -10.62
N ILE A 68 10.26 -0.12 -10.25
CA ILE A 68 9.91 1.02 -11.10
C ILE A 68 10.11 2.33 -10.35
N ARG A 69 10.34 3.42 -11.07
CA ARG A 69 10.46 4.75 -10.50
C ARG A 69 9.11 5.28 -10.04
N GLY A 70 9.05 5.83 -8.80
CA GLY A 70 7.88 6.46 -8.23
C GLY A 70 7.53 7.82 -8.83
N GLY A 71 6.43 8.38 -8.37
CA GLY A 71 5.99 9.74 -8.66
C GLY A 71 6.43 10.73 -7.57
N ARG A 72 5.92 11.98 -7.70
CA ARG A 72 6.18 13.05 -6.75
C ARG A 72 5.51 12.78 -5.40
N GLU A 73 4.28 12.29 -5.45
CA GLU A 73 3.45 11.97 -4.29
C GLU A 73 3.09 10.47 -4.24
N ARG A 74 2.49 10.01 -3.12
CA ARG A 74 2.11 8.62 -2.92
C ARG A 74 1.14 8.14 -4.01
N HIS A 75 0.07 8.90 -4.28
CA HIS A 75 -0.92 8.55 -5.30
C HIS A 75 -0.31 8.50 -6.72
N ASN A 76 0.61 9.40 -7.07
CA ASN A 76 1.30 9.34 -8.36
C ASN A 76 2.15 8.07 -8.49
N SER A 77 2.76 7.62 -7.39
CA SER A 77 3.51 6.36 -7.35
C SER A 77 2.60 5.16 -7.57
N SER A 78 1.44 5.15 -6.94
CA SER A 78 0.41 4.13 -7.13
C SER A 78 -0.11 4.12 -8.58
N GLN A 79 -0.48 5.26 -9.14
CA GLN A 79 -0.93 5.39 -10.53
C GLN A 79 0.11 4.88 -11.54
N LYS A 80 1.40 5.23 -11.34
CA LYS A 80 2.50 4.70 -12.17
C LYS A 80 2.57 3.19 -12.13
N ALA A 81 2.44 2.59 -10.94
CA ALA A 81 2.43 1.14 -10.79
C ALA A 81 1.23 0.49 -11.47
N LEU A 82 0.03 1.04 -11.30
CA LEU A 82 -1.18 0.57 -11.97
C LEU A 82 -1.05 0.65 -13.50
N LYS A 83 -0.51 1.76 -14.02
CA LYS A 83 -0.24 1.92 -15.45
C LYS A 83 0.78 0.90 -15.97
N PHE A 84 1.84 0.64 -15.19
CA PHE A 84 2.88 -0.32 -15.53
C PHE A 84 2.33 -1.75 -15.66
N ILE A 85 1.47 -2.18 -14.72
CA ILE A 85 0.91 -3.54 -14.72
C ILE A 85 -0.32 -3.71 -15.62
N LYS A 86 -0.82 -2.65 -16.26
CA LYS A 86 -2.03 -2.67 -17.11
C LYS A 86 -1.99 -3.78 -18.18
N LYS A 87 -0.84 -4.00 -18.81
CA LYS A 87 -0.65 -5.02 -19.87
C LYS A 87 -0.35 -6.43 -19.33
N MET A 88 -0.29 -6.63 -17.99
CA MET A 88 0.12 -7.89 -17.39
C MET A 88 -1.05 -8.79 -16.95
N ASN A 89 -2.29 -8.43 -17.28
CA ASN A 89 -3.52 -9.20 -17.04
C ASN A 89 -3.70 -9.70 -15.59
N PHE A 90 -3.41 -8.85 -14.62
CA PHE A 90 -3.74 -9.14 -13.23
C PHE A 90 -5.22 -8.90 -12.96
N LYS A 91 -5.86 -9.84 -12.25
CA LYS A 91 -7.24 -9.66 -11.79
C LYS A 91 -7.29 -8.74 -10.58
N ASN A 92 -6.38 -8.92 -9.64
CA ASN A 92 -6.37 -8.20 -8.37
C ASN A 92 -5.02 -7.53 -8.12
N VAL A 93 -5.07 -6.43 -7.39
CA VAL A 93 -3.90 -5.68 -6.93
C VAL A 93 -3.96 -5.45 -5.43
N PHE A 94 -2.82 -5.61 -4.76
CA PHE A 94 -2.61 -5.34 -3.34
C PHE A 94 -1.61 -4.21 -3.23
N ILE A 95 -2.00 -3.08 -2.63
CA ILE A 95 -1.15 -1.90 -2.49
C ILE A 95 -0.75 -1.74 -1.05
N HIS A 96 0.56 -1.62 -0.80
CA HIS A 96 1.13 -1.61 0.54
C HIS A 96 2.20 -0.56 0.71
N ASP A 97 2.21 0.11 1.88
CA ASP A 97 3.23 1.08 2.25
C ASP A 97 4.49 0.37 2.78
N ALA A 98 5.63 0.57 2.15
CA ALA A 98 6.89 -0.13 2.46
C ALA A 98 7.42 0.10 3.89
N ALA A 99 7.01 1.19 4.54
CA ALA A 99 7.38 1.52 5.91
C ALA A 99 6.48 0.85 6.99
N ARG A 100 5.56 -0.03 6.60
CA ARG A 100 4.62 -0.73 7.49
C ARG A 100 4.79 -2.26 7.43
N PRO A 101 5.91 -2.85 7.83
CA PRO A 101 6.18 -4.28 7.63
C PRO A 101 5.34 -5.19 8.55
N ASN A 102 4.61 -4.62 9.53
CA ASN A 102 3.94 -5.41 10.56
C ASN A 102 2.53 -5.86 10.14
N PHE A 103 2.45 -6.71 9.12
CA PHE A 103 1.25 -7.45 8.75
C PHE A 103 1.56 -8.95 8.67
N SER A 104 0.55 -9.80 8.81
CA SER A 104 0.73 -11.25 8.79
C SER A 104 0.38 -11.86 7.42
N ILE A 105 0.94 -13.04 7.11
CA ILE A 105 0.53 -13.83 5.95
C ILE A 105 -0.95 -14.26 6.08
N LYS A 106 -1.43 -14.50 7.31
CA LYS A 106 -2.85 -14.79 7.58
C LYS A 106 -3.75 -13.64 7.12
N LEU A 107 -3.31 -12.38 7.36
CA LEU A 107 -4.03 -11.20 6.86
C LEU A 107 -4.09 -11.19 5.33
N LEU A 108 -2.97 -11.43 4.62
CA LEU A 108 -2.95 -11.49 3.15
C LEU A 108 -3.92 -12.54 2.60
N LYS A 109 -3.96 -13.73 3.21
CA LYS A 109 -4.89 -14.81 2.82
C LYS A 109 -6.34 -14.40 3.05
N ARG A 110 -6.66 -13.77 4.20
CA ARG A 110 -8.00 -13.27 4.52
C ARG A 110 -8.46 -12.20 3.55
N LEU A 111 -7.60 -11.21 3.24
CA LEU A 111 -7.89 -10.17 2.25
C LEU A 111 -8.16 -10.77 0.86
N ASN A 112 -7.32 -11.71 0.43
CA ASN A 112 -7.50 -12.40 -0.85
C ASN A 112 -8.81 -13.21 -0.93
N SER A 113 -9.22 -13.84 0.17
CA SER A 113 -10.49 -14.57 0.24
C SER A 113 -11.69 -13.63 0.11
N ASN A 114 -11.67 -12.50 0.84
CA ASN A 114 -12.75 -11.52 0.79
C ASN A 114 -12.85 -10.82 -0.57
N LEU A 115 -11.74 -10.65 -1.29
CA LEU A 115 -11.71 -10.05 -2.62
C LEU A 115 -12.39 -10.93 -3.70
N LYS A 116 -12.70 -12.20 -3.41
CA LYS A 116 -13.49 -13.04 -4.31
C LYS A 116 -14.92 -12.54 -4.46
N LYS A 117 -15.47 -11.94 -3.40
CA LYS A 117 -16.86 -11.47 -3.32
C LYS A 117 -16.99 -9.94 -3.39
N ASN A 118 -15.88 -9.20 -3.25
CA ASN A 118 -15.87 -7.74 -3.17
C ASN A 118 -14.87 -7.16 -4.16
N ARG A 119 -15.12 -5.95 -4.67
CA ARG A 119 -14.22 -5.23 -5.57
C ARG A 119 -13.11 -4.47 -4.84
N ALA A 120 -13.33 -4.17 -3.57
CA ALA A 120 -12.37 -3.52 -2.68
C ALA A 120 -12.41 -4.17 -1.30
N VAL A 121 -11.26 -4.40 -0.69
CA VAL A 121 -11.12 -4.91 0.68
C VAL A 121 -10.00 -4.17 1.36
N VAL A 122 -10.33 -3.45 2.43
CA VAL A 122 -9.43 -2.58 3.17
C VAL A 122 -9.42 -3.00 4.63
N PRO A 123 -8.25 -3.33 5.21
CA PRO A 123 -8.16 -3.60 6.64
C PRO A 123 -8.21 -2.30 7.42
N PHE A 124 -8.81 -2.34 8.61
CA PHE A 124 -8.83 -1.21 9.53
C PHE A 124 -8.59 -1.65 10.97
N LEU A 125 -8.22 -0.70 11.79
CA LEU A 125 -8.17 -0.81 13.25
C LEU A 125 -9.19 0.16 13.84
N LYS A 126 -9.85 -0.24 14.91
CA LYS A 126 -10.59 0.67 15.78
C LYS A 126 -9.59 1.45 16.65
N THR A 127 -9.92 2.68 17.01
CA THR A 127 -9.11 3.46 17.96
C THR A 127 -9.69 3.35 19.36
N GLU A 128 -8.81 3.14 20.33
CA GLU A 128 -9.17 3.17 21.75
C GLU A 128 -8.98 4.58 22.33
N ASN A 129 -8.23 5.42 21.64
CA ASN A 129 -7.92 6.78 22.07
C ASN A 129 -9.12 7.72 21.90
N SER A 130 -9.27 8.65 22.85
CA SER A 130 -10.19 9.79 22.68
C SER A 130 -9.70 10.66 21.51
N THR A 131 -10.56 10.86 20.52
CA THR A 131 -10.20 11.58 19.29
C THR A 131 -10.94 12.89 19.22
N LYS A 132 -10.21 13.94 18.85
CA LYS A 132 -10.72 15.31 18.72
C LYS A 132 -10.61 15.73 17.27
N TYR A 133 -11.57 16.49 16.82
CA TYR A 133 -11.58 17.12 15.51
C TYR A 133 -11.42 18.62 15.66
N LYS A 134 -10.47 19.23 14.96
CA LYS A 134 -10.20 20.66 15.00
C LYS A 134 -10.61 21.32 13.69
N ILE A 135 -11.59 22.22 13.74
CA ILE A 135 -11.98 23.12 12.63
C ILE A 135 -11.96 24.55 13.14
N ASN A 136 -11.34 25.47 12.39
CA ASN A 136 -11.36 26.90 12.64
C ASN A 136 -11.09 27.25 14.14
N ASN A 137 -10.06 26.63 14.72
CA ASN A 137 -9.66 26.73 16.13
C ASN A 137 -10.68 26.22 17.16
N LYS A 138 -11.81 25.64 16.76
CA LYS A 138 -12.74 24.94 17.65
C LYS A 138 -12.39 23.46 17.70
N ILE A 139 -12.47 22.87 18.90
CA ILE A 139 -12.22 21.45 19.14
C ILE A 139 -13.56 20.78 19.44
N GLN A 140 -13.85 19.71 18.70
CA GLN A 140 -15.05 18.88 18.90
C GLN A 140 -14.64 17.44 19.21
N ASN A 141 -15.44 16.78 20.02
CA ASN A 141 -15.28 15.35 20.29
C ASN A 141 -15.76 14.55 19.08
N LEU A 142 -14.97 13.53 18.71
CA LEU A 142 -15.43 12.50 17.76
C LEU A 142 -15.73 11.22 18.53
N ASP A 143 -16.86 10.61 18.21
CA ASP A 143 -17.16 9.28 18.72
C ASP A 143 -16.18 8.28 18.10
N ARG A 144 -15.28 7.75 18.94
CA ARG A 144 -14.27 6.76 18.54
C ARG A 144 -14.86 5.48 17.97
N ASN A 145 -16.11 5.13 18.31
CA ASN A 145 -16.76 3.92 17.81
C ASN A 145 -17.03 4.00 16.30
N ASN A 146 -17.14 5.22 15.76
CA ASN A 146 -17.37 5.50 14.35
C ASN A 146 -16.07 5.76 13.59
N LEU A 147 -14.90 5.68 14.24
CA LEU A 147 -13.60 5.93 13.61
C LEU A 147 -12.91 4.64 13.20
N LEU A 148 -12.53 4.57 11.94
CA LEU A 148 -11.81 3.46 11.34
C LEU A 148 -10.44 3.93 10.86
N LEU A 149 -9.38 3.39 11.46
CA LEU A 149 -8.00 3.68 11.07
C LEU A 149 -7.59 2.74 9.94
N THR A 150 -7.69 3.18 8.70
CA THR A 150 -7.34 2.38 7.53
C THR A 150 -5.89 1.92 7.55
N GLN A 151 -5.67 0.67 7.22
CA GLN A 151 -4.36 0.03 7.17
C GLN A 151 -4.01 -0.41 5.76
N THR A 152 -2.79 -0.92 5.58
CA THR A 152 -2.34 -1.58 4.35
C THR A 152 -1.81 -2.99 4.67
N PRO A 153 -1.91 -3.95 3.73
CA PRO A 153 -2.25 -3.84 2.31
C PRO A 153 -3.73 -3.57 2.05
N GLN A 154 -4.04 -2.65 1.12
CA GLN A 154 -5.37 -2.42 0.56
C GLN A 154 -5.51 -3.21 -0.74
N CYS A 155 -6.64 -3.86 -0.94
CA CYS A 155 -6.79 -4.86 -2.01
C CYS A 155 -8.00 -4.54 -2.88
N PHE A 156 -7.79 -4.62 -4.20
CA PHE A 156 -8.81 -4.20 -5.16
C PHE A 156 -8.84 -5.12 -6.39
N ASP A 157 -10.02 -5.22 -7.00
CA ASP A 157 -10.12 -5.60 -8.40
C ASP A 157 -9.33 -4.59 -9.24
N PHE A 158 -8.42 -5.09 -10.07
CA PHE A 158 -7.50 -4.22 -10.82
C PHE A 158 -8.23 -3.27 -11.77
N LYS A 159 -9.21 -3.77 -12.53
CA LYS A 159 -9.92 -2.97 -13.53
C LYS A 159 -10.71 -1.84 -12.86
N THR A 160 -11.38 -2.15 -11.75
CA THR A 160 -12.12 -1.18 -10.95
C THR A 160 -11.21 -0.07 -10.45
N LEU A 161 -10.13 -0.41 -9.74
CA LEU A 161 -9.20 0.58 -9.19
C LEU A 161 -8.53 1.40 -10.30
N TYR A 162 -8.09 0.75 -11.39
CA TYR A 162 -7.43 1.43 -12.50
C TYR A 162 -8.32 2.49 -13.14
N ASN A 163 -9.61 2.19 -13.36
CA ASN A 163 -10.56 3.14 -13.94
C ASN A 163 -10.83 4.31 -12.98
N LEU A 164 -11.10 4.03 -11.71
CA LEU A 164 -11.31 5.08 -10.70
C LEU A 164 -10.07 5.98 -10.52
N SER A 165 -8.88 5.40 -10.54
CA SER A 165 -7.63 6.16 -10.43
C SER A 165 -7.38 7.14 -11.58
N LYS A 166 -7.95 6.88 -12.77
CA LYS A 166 -7.88 7.80 -13.91
C LYS A 166 -8.84 8.98 -13.78
N LEU A 167 -10.04 8.73 -13.22
CA LEU A 167 -11.07 9.74 -13.05
C LEU A 167 -10.71 10.69 -11.90
N ASN A 168 -10.02 10.19 -10.90
CA ASN A 168 -9.65 10.99 -9.74
C ASN A 168 -8.42 11.88 -10.02
N LYS A 169 -8.66 13.19 -10.14
CA LYS A 169 -7.62 14.23 -10.27
C LYS A 169 -7.11 14.76 -8.93
N LYS A 170 -7.75 14.41 -7.80
CA LYS A 170 -7.39 14.91 -6.47
C LYS A 170 -6.26 14.08 -5.85
N ASN A 171 -5.45 14.73 -5.02
CA ASN A 171 -4.49 14.04 -4.16
C ASN A 171 -5.25 13.27 -3.08
N VAL A 172 -5.15 11.95 -3.11
CA VAL A 172 -5.75 11.08 -2.09
C VAL A 172 -4.67 10.47 -1.21
N ASN A 173 -5.02 10.26 0.05
CA ASN A 173 -4.08 9.69 1.04
C ASN A 173 -3.85 8.19 0.81
N ASP A 174 -4.86 7.50 0.31
CA ASP A 174 -4.82 6.06 0.01
C ASP A 174 -5.82 5.69 -1.11
N GLU A 175 -5.78 4.44 -1.56
CA GLU A 175 -6.64 3.96 -2.63
C GLU A 175 -8.08 3.70 -2.15
N ALA A 176 -8.30 3.46 -0.85
CA ALA A 176 -9.65 3.35 -0.29
C ALA A 176 -10.46 4.61 -0.52
N SER A 177 -9.83 5.79 -0.39
CA SER A 177 -10.49 7.10 -0.58
C SER A 177 -11.05 7.36 -1.99
N ILE A 178 -10.72 6.53 -2.98
CA ILE A 178 -11.28 6.63 -4.33
C ILE A 178 -12.25 5.50 -4.67
N THR A 179 -12.50 4.60 -3.73
CA THR A 179 -13.37 3.43 -3.90
C THR A 179 -14.60 3.45 -2.98
N ILE A 180 -14.63 4.41 -2.04
CA ILE A 180 -15.74 4.63 -1.09
C ILE A 180 -16.75 5.61 -1.67
#